data_b139fc9db6afc6eb71ffd39a3f663c46
#
_entry.id   b139fc9db6afc6eb71ffd39a3f663c46
#
_cell.length_a   1.000
_cell.length_b   1.000
_cell.length_c   1.000
_cell.angle_alpha   90.00
_cell.angle_beta   90.00
_cell.angle_gamma   90.00
#
_symmetry.space_group_name_H-M   'P 1'
#
loop_
_entity.id
_entity.type
_entity.pdbx_description
1 polymer ?
#
loop_
_entity_poly.entity_id
_entity_poly.type
_entity_poly.pdbx_seq_one_letter_code
_entity_poly.pdbx_strand_id
1 'polypeptide(L)'
;AQSTGCIDPSRPMVALTFDDGPQPSVGNRIMDCLAQYGGKATFFMVGERVGSYKTEVQRMVAEGHEVANHTMNHKYLQKLGAAQIQAQVNNGNDAIQAACGVRPTLLRLPGGNHNAAVLANAGMPMIQWNVDTLDWKTRNADKTVAAVLNHVKDGDIILMHELYGATGDAVARIVPELHKRGFQMVTVSQMAAAKGRTLEAGKLYSSFN
;
A
#
# COMPACT_ATOMS: atom_id res chain seq x y z
N ALA A 1 -6.50 26.17 -2.31
CA ALA A 1 -5.29 25.64 -2.97
C ALA A 1 -4.59 24.75 -1.95
N GLN A 2 -4.75 23.44 -2.05
CA GLN A 2 -3.95 22.50 -1.25
C GLN A 2 -2.54 22.57 -1.79
N SER A 3 -1.61 23.01 -0.96
CA SER A 3 -0.20 22.94 -1.23
C SER A 3 0.11 21.44 -1.41
N THR A 4 0.44 21.03 -2.64
CA THR A 4 1.14 19.80 -2.89
C THR A 4 2.53 19.99 -2.28
N GLY A 5 2.63 19.75 -0.97
CA GLY A 5 3.89 19.87 -0.25
C GLY A 5 4.94 19.05 -0.96
N CYS A 6 5.95 19.70 -1.46
CA CYS A 6 7.08 19.04 -2.09
C CYS A 6 7.73 18.13 -1.04
N ILE A 7 7.97 16.85 -1.38
CA ILE A 7 8.68 15.92 -0.50
C ILE A 7 10.10 16.43 -0.32
N ASP A 8 10.53 16.55 0.94
CA ASP A 8 11.88 16.94 1.28
C ASP A 8 12.75 15.70 1.51
N PRO A 9 13.69 15.39 0.60
CA PRO A 9 14.54 14.19 0.73
C PRO A 9 15.44 14.18 1.96
N SER A 10 15.65 15.33 2.59
CA SER A 10 16.49 15.45 3.80
C SER A 10 15.74 15.08 5.09
N ARG A 11 14.42 14.99 5.03
CA ARG A 11 13.58 14.65 6.17
C ARG A 11 13.15 13.17 6.13
N PRO A 12 12.95 12.52 7.29
CA PRO A 12 12.54 11.13 7.30
C PRO A 12 11.17 10.95 6.64
N MET A 13 11.00 9.85 5.94
CA MET A 13 9.74 9.47 5.30
C MET A 13 9.41 8.00 5.52
N VAL A 14 8.13 7.69 5.44
CA VAL A 14 7.59 6.35 5.63
C VAL A 14 6.44 6.12 4.67
N ALA A 15 6.33 4.89 4.16
CA ALA A 15 5.20 4.47 3.34
C ALA A 15 4.25 3.60 4.17
N LEU A 16 3.08 4.14 4.48
CA LEU A 16 1.98 3.36 5.05
C LEU A 16 1.28 2.64 3.91
N THR A 17 1.16 1.32 4.00
CA THR A 17 0.56 0.49 2.96
C THR A 17 -0.56 -0.36 3.53
N PHE A 18 -1.64 -0.53 2.74
CA PHE A 18 -2.86 -1.21 3.15
C PHE A 18 -3.27 -2.22 2.09
N ASP A 19 -3.37 -3.50 2.48
CA ASP A 19 -3.73 -4.60 1.61
C ASP A 19 -5.21 -4.99 1.71
N ASP A 20 -5.69 -5.75 0.75
CA ASP A 20 -6.96 -6.48 0.71
C ASP A 20 -8.20 -5.64 0.48
N GLY A 21 -8.08 -4.31 0.40
CA GLY A 21 -9.20 -3.45 0.08
C GLY A 21 -9.66 -3.54 -1.39
N PRO A 22 -10.57 -2.69 -1.78
CA PRO A 22 -11.17 -1.60 -1.01
C PRO A 22 -12.17 -2.08 0.07
N GLN A 23 -12.27 -1.32 1.14
CA GLN A 23 -13.26 -1.48 2.21
C GLN A 23 -13.63 -0.09 2.74
N PRO A 24 -14.71 0.54 2.26
CA PRO A 24 -15.02 1.96 2.52
C PRO A 24 -15.10 2.34 3.99
N SER A 25 -15.64 1.46 4.83
CA SER A 25 -15.76 1.71 6.27
C SER A 25 -14.40 1.87 6.98
N VAL A 26 -13.34 1.36 6.41
CA VAL A 26 -11.97 1.47 6.93
C VAL A 26 -11.16 2.48 6.12
N GLY A 27 -11.15 2.36 4.81
CA GLY A 27 -10.34 3.20 3.92
C GLY A 27 -10.71 4.67 3.97
N ASN A 28 -12.01 5.00 4.07
CA ASN A 28 -12.44 6.40 4.20
C ASN A 28 -11.92 7.03 5.51
N ARG A 29 -11.94 6.29 6.61
CA ARG A 29 -11.36 6.76 7.89
C ARG A 29 -9.87 7.01 7.79
N ILE A 30 -9.15 6.12 7.10
CA ILE A 30 -7.70 6.24 6.86
C ILE A 30 -7.41 7.51 6.05
N MET A 31 -8.14 7.71 4.97
CA MET A 31 -7.98 8.90 4.11
C MET A 31 -8.34 10.20 4.83
N ASP A 32 -9.41 10.21 5.63
CA ASP A 32 -9.79 11.36 6.45
C ASP A 32 -8.67 11.75 7.42
N CYS A 33 -8.09 10.76 8.09
CA CYS A 33 -6.98 10.99 9.02
C CYS A 33 -5.74 11.54 8.31
N LEU A 34 -5.34 10.92 7.19
CA LEU A 34 -4.19 11.36 6.40
C LEU A 34 -4.38 12.78 5.87
N ALA A 35 -5.59 13.13 5.44
CA ALA A 35 -5.90 14.47 4.91
C ALA A 35 -5.62 15.59 5.93
N GLN A 36 -5.81 15.34 7.21
CA GLN A 36 -5.54 16.31 8.28
C GLN A 36 -4.06 16.68 8.41
N TYR A 37 -3.18 15.80 7.98
CA TYR A 37 -1.73 15.93 8.13
C TYR A 37 -0.98 15.98 6.78
N GLY A 38 -1.72 16.11 5.67
CA GLY A 38 -1.12 16.14 4.33
C GLY A 38 -0.44 14.85 3.91
N GLY A 39 -0.75 13.74 4.60
CA GLY A 39 -0.15 12.43 4.34
C GLY A 39 -0.80 11.70 3.16
N LYS A 40 -0.03 10.82 2.55
CA LYS A 40 -0.47 9.92 1.48
C LYS A 40 -0.13 8.48 1.82
N ALA A 41 -0.91 7.54 1.28
CA ALA A 41 -0.70 6.11 1.47
C ALA A 41 -0.76 5.36 0.14
N THR A 42 -0.34 4.09 0.17
CA THR A 42 -0.47 3.17 -0.97
C THR A 42 -1.45 2.06 -0.60
N PHE A 43 -2.44 1.84 -1.45
CA PHE A 43 -3.47 0.82 -1.28
C PHE A 43 -3.28 -0.29 -2.31
N PHE A 44 -2.92 -1.48 -1.84
CA PHE A 44 -2.80 -2.68 -2.66
C PHE A 44 -4.13 -3.42 -2.66
N MET A 45 -4.91 -3.22 -3.73
CA MET A 45 -6.31 -3.67 -3.80
C MET A 45 -6.46 -4.98 -4.54
N VAL A 46 -7.44 -5.78 -4.10
CA VAL A 46 -7.85 -7.01 -4.77
C VAL A 46 -8.82 -6.66 -5.91
N GLY A 47 -8.48 -7.08 -7.13
CA GLY A 47 -9.19 -6.66 -8.34
C GLY A 47 -10.69 -6.94 -8.34
N GLU A 48 -11.10 -8.10 -7.83
CA GLU A 48 -12.54 -8.47 -7.79
C GLU A 48 -13.39 -7.61 -6.86
N ARG A 49 -12.76 -6.85 -5.95
CA ARG A 49 -13.46 -5.98 -4.99
C ARG A 49 -13.71 -4.57 -5.53
N VAL A 50 -12.86 -4.07 -6.41
CA VAL A 50 -12.87 -2.64 -6.80
C VAL A 50 -14.15 -2.22 -7.52
N GLY A 51 -14.77 -3.11 -8.27
CA GLY A 51 -16.01 -2.83 -9.01
C GLY A 51 -17.18 -2.46 -8.10
N SER A 52 -17.24 -3.02 -6.90
CA SER A 52 -18.29 -2.75 -5.91
C SER A 52 -18.06 -1.45 -5.12
N TYR A 53 -16.85 -0.90 -5.16
CA TYR A 53 -16.45 0.24 -4.33
C TYR A 53 -15.71 1.32 -5.12
N LYS A 54 -16.18 1.58 -6.35
CA LYS A 54 -15.54 2.54 -7.26
C LYS A 54 -15.37 3.93 -6.67
N THR A 55 -16.36 4.40 -5.91
CA THR A 55 -16.33 5.75 -5.30
C THR A 55 -15.13 5.90 -4.36
N GLU A 56 -14.86 4.89 -3.53
CA GLU A 56 -13.70 4.91 -2.64
C GLU A 56 -12.38 4.89 -3.43
N VAL A 57 -12.27 4.02 -4.44
CA VAL A 57 -11.07 3.92 -5.28
C VAL A 57 -10.82 5.22 -6.06
N GLN A 58 -11.87 5.85 -6.57
CA GLN A 58 -11.78 7.16 -7.22
C GLN A 58 -11.35 8.26 -6.23
N ARG A 59 -11.82 8.19 -4.99
CA ARG A 59 -11.38 9.10 -3.92
C ARG A 59 -9.88 8.95 -3.64
N MET A 60 -9.36 7.71 -3.59
CA MET A 60 -7.93 7.47 -3.41
C MET A 60 -7.10 8.24 -4.43
N VAL A 61 -7.48 8.15 -5.71
CA VAL A 61 -6.80 8.85 -6.80
C VAL A 61 -6.95 10.37 -6.66
N ALA A 62 -8.15 10.85 -6.41
CA ALA A 62 -8.44 12.29 -6.30
C ALA A 62 -7.66 12.94 -5.15
N GLU A 63 -7.43 12.24 -4.06
CA GLU A 63 -6.70 12.75 -2.90
C GLU A 63 -5.19 12.48 -2.95
N GLY A 64 -4.69 11.89 -4.05
CA GLY A 64 -3.25 11.70 -4.28
C GLY A 64 -2.64 10.47 -3.62
N HIS A 65 -3.46 9.51 -3.20
CA HIS A 65 -2.98 8.20 -2.77
C HIS A 65 -2.59 7.33 -3.97
N GLU A 66 -1.70 6.37 -3.75
CA GLU A 66 -1.30 5.41 -4.77
C GLU A 66 -2.22 4.20 -4.77
N VAL A 67 -2.84 3.92 -5.93
CA VAL A 67 -3.58 2.68 -6.16
C VAL A 67 -2.63 1.64 -6.73
N ALA A 68 -2.60 0.45 -6.15
CA ALA A 68 -1.69 -0.62 -6.50
C ALA A 68 -2.41 -1.97 -6.52
N ASN A 69 -1.76 -2.97 -7.10
CA ASN A 69 -2.35 -4.26 -7.41
C ASN A 69 -2.00 -5.31 -6.35
N HIS A 70 -3.01 -6.02 -5.85
CA HIS A 70 -2.85 -7.18 -4.96
C HIS A 70 -3.42 -8.46 -5.58
N THR A 71 -3.32 -8.57 -6.92
CA THR A 71 -3.88 -9.62 -7.79
C THR A 71 -5.40 -9.54 -7.97
N MET A 72 -5.93 -10.35 -8.89
CA MET A 72 -7.37 -10.31 -9.19
C MET A 72 -8.22 -10.83 -8.05
N ASN A 73 -7.85 -11.95 -7.43
CA ASN A 73 -8.66 -12.59 -6.37
C ASN A 73 -7.85 -13.16 -5.21
N HIS A 74 -6.68 -12.59 -4.92
CA HIS A 74 -5.85 -12.94 -3.76
C HIS A 74 -5.36 -14.41 -3.75
N LYS A 75 -5.16 -15.03 -4.90
CA LYS A 75 -4.55 -16.36 -4.97
C LYS A 75 -3.06 -16.30 -4.68
N TYR A 76 -2.53 -17.30 -4.02
CA TYR A 76 -1.10 -17.44 -3.79
C TYR A 76 -0.41 -17.81 -5.12
N LEU A 77 0.31 -16.85 -5.70
CA LEU A 77 0.84 -16.96 -7.06
C LEU A 77 1.89 -18.07 -7.21
N GLN A 78 2.63 -18.39 -6.16
CA GLN A 78 3.64 -19.45 -6.20
C GLN A 78 3.05 -20.86 -6.43
N LYS A 79 1.73 -21.00 -6.29
CA LYS A 79 1.01 -22.24 -6.56
C LYS A 79 0.46 -22.33 -7.98
N LEU A 80 0.67 -21.31 -8.80
CA LEU A 80 0.11 -21.16 -10.14
C LEU A 80 1.19 -21.32 -11.21
N GLY A 81 0.77 -21.72 -12.42
CA GLY A 81 1.62 -21.71 -13.60
C GLY A 81 1.79 -20.29 -14.19
N ALA A 82 2.73 -20.12 -15.11
CA ALA A 82 3.10 -18.84 -15.69
C ALA A 82 1.89 -18.06 -16.27
N ALA A 83 1.06 -18.71 -17.07
CA ALA A 83 -0.11 -18.06 -17.68
C ALA A 83 -1.14 -17.60 -16.63
N GLN A 84 -1.34 -18.38 -15.57
CA GLN A 84 -2.24 -18.02 -14.47
C GLN A 84 -1.70 -16.88 -13.62
N ILE A 85 -0.39 -16.83 -13.39
CA ILE A 85 0.27 -15.71 -12.71
C ILE A 85 0.05 -14.42 -13.49
N GLN A 86 0.33 -14.45 -14.79
CA GLN A 86 0.11 -13.30 -15.68
C GLN A 86 -1.35 -12.84 -15.67
N ALA A 87 -2.30 -13.77 -15.73
CA ALA A 87 -3.73 -13.46 -15.70
C ALA A 87 -4.14 -12.80 -14.37
N GLN A 88 -3.67 -13.30 -13.23
CA GLN A 88 -3.96 -12.72 -11.93
C GLN A 88 -3.48 -11.26 -11.84
N VAL A 89 -2.28 -10.99 -12.33
CA VAL A 89 -1.70 -9.65 -12.32
C VAL A 89 -2.41 -8.74 -13.32
N ASN A 90 -2.55 -9.15 -14.57
CA ASN A 90 -3.15 -8.33 -15.62
C ASN A 90 -4.63 -8.05 -15.36
N ASN A 91 -5.40 -9.03 -14.93
CA ASN A 91 -6.82 -8.85 -14.62
C ASN A 91 -7.00 -7.92 -13.42
N GLY A 92 -6.14 -7.99 -12.41
CA GLY A 92 -6.15 -7.05 -11.29
C GLY A 92 -5.88 -5.62 -11.75
N ASN A 93 -4.85 -5.41 -12.58
CA ASN A 93 -4.56 -4.11 -13.18
C ASN A 93 -5.73 -3.57 -14.01
N ASP A 94 -6.34 -4.41 -14.84
CA ASP A 94 -7.47 -4.03 -15.70
C ASP A 94 -8.68 -3.61 -14.86
N ALA A 95 -9.00 -4.37 -13.81
CA ALA A 95 -10.12 -4.07 -12.91
C ALA A 95 -9.92 -2.73 -12.18
N ILE A 96 -8.73 -2.46 -11.66
CA ILE A 96 -8.41 -1.21 -10.97
C ILE A 96 -8.48 -0.03 -11.96
N GLN A 97 -7.89 -0.18 -13.13
CA GLN A 97 -7.95 0.86 -14.17
C GLN A 97 -9.39 1.15 -14.60
N ALA A 98 -10.21 0.14 -14.78
CA ALA A 98 -11.62 0.31 -15.10
C ALA A 98 -12.40 1.05 -14.01
N ALA A 99 -12.03 0.85 -12.73
CA ALA A 99 -12.70 1.49 -11.60
C ALA A 99 -12.34 2.96 -11.42
N CYS A 100 -11.07 3.34 -11.65
CA CYS A 100 -10.57 4.68 -11.29
C CYS A 100 -9.79 5.42 -12.41
N GLY A 101 -9.57 4.79 -13.55
CA GLY A 101 -8.84 5.40 -14.67
C GLY A 101 -7.31 5.34 -14.55
N VAL A 102 -6.78 4.84 -13.45
CA VAL A 102 -5.34 4.71 -13.22
C VAL A 102 -4.92 3.24 -13.26
N ARG A 103 -3.95 2.92 -14.11
CA ARG A 103 -3.36 1.58 -14.13
C ARG A 103 -2.28 1.48 -13.08
N PRO A 104 -2.33 0.50 -12.17
CA PRO A 104 -1.28 0.30 -11.17
C PRO A 104 0.10 0.08 -11.79
N THR A 105 1.13 0.59 -11.13
CA THR A 105 2.53 0.36 -11.49
C THR A 105 3.26 -0.54 -10.50
N LEU A 106 2.64 -0.83 -9.36
CA LEU A 106 3.19 -1.66 -8.30
C LEU A 106 2.27 -2.84 -8.00
N LEU A 107 2.90 -3.96 -7.65
CA LEU A 107 2.24 -5.20 -7.24
C LEU A 107 2.70 -5.59 -5.84
N ARG A 108 1.79 -6.10 -5.02
CA ARG A 108 2.14 -6.85 -3.80
C ARG A 108 1.61 -8.27 -3.91
N LEU A 109 2.48 -9.23 -3.66
CA LEU A 109 2.14 -10.66 -3.75
C LEU A 109 1.30 -11.07 -2.55
N PRO A 110 0.17 -11.79 -2.74
CA PRO A 110 -0.61 -12.33 -1.64
C PRO A 110 0.26 -13.16 -0.69
N GLY A 111 0.20 -12.83 0.60
CA GLY A 111 1.04 -13.44 1.64
C GLY A 111 2.54 -13.12 1.52
N GLY A 112 2.95 -12.30 0.56
CA GLY A 112 4.36 -12.05 0.26
C GLY A 112 5.09 -13.23 -0.36
N ASN A 113 4.39 -14.31 -0.67
CA ASN A 113 5.00 -15.56 -1.17
C ASN A 113 5.41 -15.46 -2.62
N HIS A 114 6.59 -15.95 -2.94
CA HIS A 114 7.13 -15.94 -4.30
C HIS A 114 8.03 -17.16 -4.55
N ASN A 115 8.30 -17.39 -5.81
CA ASN A 115 9.28 -18.35 -6.33
C ASN A 115 9.82 -17.81 -7.67
N ALA A 116 10.71 -18.56 -8.32
CA ALA A 116 11.30 -18.12 -9.59
C ALA A 116 10.25 -17.85 -10.68
N ALA A 117 9.20 -18.67 -10.76
CA ALA A 117 8.13 -18.49 -11.74
C ALA A 117 7.36 -17.18 -11.51
N VAL A 118 7.07 -16.83 -10.26
CA VAL A 118 6.42 -15.56 -9.92
C VAL A 118 7.28 -14.37 -10.32
N LEU A 119 8.56 -14.39 -9.96
CA LEU A 119 9.48 -13.30 -10.30
C LEU A 119 9.63 -13.12 -11.82
N ALA A 120 9.63 -14.22 -12.57
CA ALA A 120 9.76 -14.20 -14.03
C ALA A 120 8.48 -13.73 -14.75
N ASN A 121 7.29 -13.90 -14.15
CA ASN A 121 5.99 -13.72 -14.82
C ASN A 121 5.11 -12.60 -14.25
N ALA A 122 5.49 -11.98 -13.15
CA ALA A 122 4.69 -10.89 -12.55
C ALA A 122 4.65 -9.65 -13.42
N GLY A 123 5.73 -9.33 -14.12
CA GLY A 123 5.80 -8.21 -15.07
C GLY A 123 5.73 -6.82 -14.44
N MET A 124 5.85 -6.72 -13.13
CA MET A 124 5.78 -5.48 -12.36
C MET A 124 6.80 -5.47 -11.23
N PRO A 125 7.21 -4.30 -10.72
CA PRO A 125 7.90 -4.20 -9.44
C PRO A 125 7.02 -4.76 -8.33
N MET A 126 7.61 -5.58 -7.46
CA MET A 126 6.90 -6.22 -6.35
C MET A 126 7.34 -5.60 -5.03
N ILE A 127 6.37 -5.10 -4.29
CA ILE A 127 6.60 -4.38 -3.03
C ILE A 127 6.26 -5.31 -1.86
N GLN A 128 7.27 -5.62 -1.07
CA GLN A 128 7.14 -6.30 0.21
C GLN A 128 7.04 -5.23 1.32
N TRP A 129 7.50 -5.53 2.49
CA TRP A 129 7.52 -4.64 3.65
C TRP A 129 8.69 -5.00 4.56
N ASN A 130 9.06 -4.10 5.45
CA ASN A 130 10.04 -4.36 6.50
C ASN A 130 9.48 -4.14 7.91
N VAL A 131 8.27 -3.60 8.02
CA VAL A 131 7.52 -3.53 9.29
C VAL A 131 6.19 -4.24 9.10
N ASP A 132 6.02 -5.40 9.73
CA ASP A 132 4.77 -6.15 9.75
C ASP A 132 4.03 -5.85 11.06
N THR A 133 2.89 -5.20 10.96
CA THR A 133 2.09 -4.86 12.15
C THR A 133 1.33 -6.05 12.73
N LEU A 134 1.15 -7.12 11.95
CA LEU A 134 0.31 -8.27 12.30
C LEU A 134 -1.12 -7.87 12.69
N ASP A 135 -1.63 -6.79 12.11
CA ASP A 135 -2.96 -6.25 12.40
C ASP A 135 -4.07 -7.26 12.11
N TRP A 136 -3.93 -8.04 11.04
CA TRP A 136 -4.84 -9.11 10.67
C TRP A 136 -4.94 -10.22 11.72
N LYS A 137 -3.86 -10.47 12.45
CA LYS A 137 -3.75 -11.53 13.46
C LYS A 137 -4.21 -11.05 14.83
N THR A 138 -3.74 -9.90 15.26
CA THR A 138 -4.02 -9.39 16.61
C THR A 138 -5.39 -8.73 16.70
N ARG A 139 -5.82 -8.06 15.62
CA ARG A 139 -7.04 -7.23 15.61
C ARG A 139 -7.13 -6.32 16.84
N ASN A 140 -6.00 -5.73 17.19
CA ASN A 140 -5.82 -4.92 18.39
C ASN A 140 -5.08 -3.63 18.04
N ALA A 141 -5.75 -2.49 18.21
CA ALA A 141 -5.21 -1.19 17.83
C ALA A 141 -3.91 -0.87 18.59
N ASP A 142 -3.83 -1.16 19.89
CA ASP A 142 -2.64 -0.88 20.71
C ASP A 142 -1.41 -1.63 20.20
N LYS A 143 -1.58 -2.89 19.81
CA LYS A 143 -0.49 -3.71 19.26
C LYS A 143 -0.04 -3.20 17.89
N THR A 144 -0.96 -2.80 17.04
CA THR A 144 -0.65 -2.21 15.72
C THR A 144 0.08 -0.88 15.89
N VAL A 145 -0.38 -0.02 16.77
CA VAL A 145 0.31 1.25 17.09
C VAL A 145 1.73 1.00 17.58
N ALA A 146 1.91 0.07 18.53
CA ALA A 146 3.24 -0.25 19.07
C ALA A 146 4.16 -0.84 17.98
N ALA A 147 3.66 -1.71 17.11
CA ALA A 147 4.45 -2.28 16.03
C ALA A 147 5.03 -1.21 15.09
N VAL A 148 4.29 -0.14 14.84
CA VAL A 148 4.77 0.98 14.02
C VAL A 148 5.67 1.90 14.84
N LEU A 149 5.15 2.48 15.92
CA LEU A 149 5.80 3.60 16.61
C LEU A 149 7.07 3.20 17.37
N ASN A 150 7.21 1.93 17.74
CA ASN A 150 8.41 1.43 18.43
C ASN A 150 9.55 1.07 17.47
N HIS A 151 9.28 0.99 16.16
CA HIS A 151 10.26 0.47 15.20
C HIS A 151 10.49 1.37 13.99
N VAL A 152 9.60 2.31 13.69
CA VAL A 152 9.64 3.11 12.46
C VAL A 152 10.96 3.86 12.28
N LYS A 153 11.50 3.77 11.06
CA LYS A 153 12.71 4.47 10.61
C LYS A 153 12.47 5.06 9.23
N ASP A 154 13.33 6.00 8.86
CA ASP A 154 13.34 6.58 7.52
C ASP A 154 13.49 5.49 6.44
N GLY A 155 12.60 5.48 5.47
CA GLY A 155 12.61 4.51 4.37
C GLY A 155 11.78 3.25 4.59
N ASP A 156 11.10 3.12 5.73
CA ASP A 156 10.30 1.93 6.06
C ASP A 156 9.04 1.83 5.20
N ILE A 157 8.69 0.58 4.86
CA ILE A 157 7.41 0.19 4.26
C ILE A 157 6.64 -0.60 5.31
N ILE A 158 5.47 -0.09 5.70
CA ILE A 158 4.66 -0.65 6.78
C ILE A 158 3.47 -1.39 6.21
N LEU A 159 3.31 -2.67 6.60
CA LEU A 159 2.19 -3.51 6.20
C LEU A 159 1.03 -3.39 7.19
N MET A 160 -0.10 -3.00 6.65
CA MET A 160 -1.41 -3.06 7.30
C MET A 160 -2.46 -3.56 6.30
N HIS A 161 -3.68 -3.79 6.76
CA HIS A 161 -4.78 -4.26 5.92
C HIS A 161 -5.99 -3.33 6.03
N GLU A 162 -6.57 -3.02 4.87
CA GLU A 162 -7.76 -2.16 4.77
C GLU A 162 -9.04 -3.00 4.93
N LEU A 163 -9.13 -3.76 6.02
CA LEU A 163 -10.30 -4.62 6.29
C LEU A 163 -10.86 -4.46 7.70
N TYR A 164 -10.03 -4.07 8.67
CA TYR A 164 -10.37 -4.18 10.08
C TYR A 164 -10.57 -2.83 10.73
N GLY A 165 -11.65 -2.70 11.52
CA GLY A 165 -11.90 -1.49 12.31
C GLY A 165 -10.76 -1.14 13.26
N ALA A 166 -10.10 -2.16 13.85
CA ALA A 166 -8.95 -1.97 14.71
C ALA A 166 -7.76 -1.32 13.98
N THR A 167 -7.56 -1.60 12.69
CA THR A 167 -6.54 -0.93 11.86
C THR A 167 -6.90 0.55 11.67
N GLY A 168 -8.16 0.87 11.40
CA GLY A 168 -8.62 2.26 11.34
C GLY A 168 -8.40 3.01 12.65
N ASP A 169 -8.67 2.37 13.78
CA ASP A 169 -8.42 2.93 15.12
C ASP A 169 -6.93 3.16 15.36
N ALA A 170 -6.09 2.23 14.93
CA ALA A 170 -4.64 2.35 15.03
C ALA A 170 -4.10 3.54 14.19
N VAL A 171 -4.56 3.67 12.95
CA VAL A 171 -4.15 4.76 12.03
C VAL A 171 -4.49 6.13 12.62
N ALA A 172 -5.63 6.27 13.29
CA ALA A 172 -6.02 7.52 13.96
C ALA A 172 -5.03 7.97 15.05
N ARG A 173 -4.21 7.04 15.56
CA ARG A 173 -3.15 7.30 16.55
C ARG A 173 -1.76 7.35 15.92
N ILE A 174 -1.50 6.51 14.91
CA ILE A 174 -0.21 6.42 14.22
C ILE A 174 0.11 7.70 13.44
N VAL A 175 -0.83 8.17 12.64
CA VAL A 175 -0.61 9.31 11.72
C VAL A 175 -0.27 10.61 12.46
N PRO A 176 -1.02 11.03 13.50
CA PRO A 176 -0.64 12.23 14.26
C PRO A 176 0.74 12.11 14.90
N GLU A 177 1.09 10.95 15.43
CA GLU A 177 2.38 10.76 16.10
C GLU A 177 3.55 10.73 15.10
N LEU A 178 3.39 10.11 13.94
CA LEU A 178 4.39 10.17 12.87
C LEU A 178 4.62 11.61 12.40
N HIS A 179 3.54 12.37 12.23
CA HIS A 179 3.63 13.79 11.88
C HIS A 179 4.38 14.58 12.95
N LYS A 180 4.08 14.36 14.22
CA LYS A 180 4.75 15.01 15.36
C LYS A 180 6.24 14.67 15.41
N ARG A 181 6.62 13.45 15.05
CA ARG A 181 8.01 13.01 14.97
C ARG A 181 8.76 13.52 13.72
N GLY A 182 8.07 14.25 12.84
CA GLY A 182 8.66 14.82 11.64
C GLY A 182 8.71 13.88 10.43
N PHE A 183 8.04 12.73 10.47
CA PHE A 183 7.95 11.84 9.32
C PHE A 183 7.02 12.40 8.26
N GLN A 184 7.46 12.38 7.01
CA GLN A 184 6.61 12.56 5.85
C GLN A 184 5.95 11.22 5.52
N MET A 185 4.63 11.20 5.49
CA MET A 185 3.87 10.01 5.06
C MET A 185 3.62 10.12 3.57
N VAL A 186 4.24 9.25 2.81
CA VAL A 186 4.30 9.31 1.33
C VAL A 186 3.91 7.98 0.71
N THR A 187 3.59 7.97 -0.59
CA THR A 187 3.36 6.71 -1.30
C THR A 187 4.68 5.96 -1.51
N VAL A 188 4.60 4.66 -1.79
CA VAL A 188 5.78 3.85 -2.10
C VAL A 188 6.55 4.43 -3.27
N SER A 189 5.84 4.80 -4.36
CA SER A 189 6.48 5.39 -5.55
C SER A 189 7.13 6.74 -5.26
N GLN A 190 6.50 7.58 -4.44
CA GLN A 190 7.08 8.86 -4.02
C GLN A 190 8.35 8.64 -3.19
N MET A 191 8.33 7.68 -2.27
CA MET A 191 9.50 7.39 -1.44
C MET A 191 10.66 6.85 -2.27
N ALA A 192 10.39 5.92 -3.19
CA ALA A 192 11.40 5.39 -4.11
C ALA A 192 12.06 6.53 -4.91
N ALA A 193 11.25 7.42 -5.50
CA ALA A 193 11.74 8.56 -6.26
C ALA A 193 12.58 9.53 -5.41
N ALA A 194 12.09 9.86 -4.21
CA ALA A 194 12.82 10.76 -3.30
C ALA A 194 14.15 10.17 -2.83
N LYS A 195 14.25 8.85 -2.74
CA LYS A 195 15.49 8.11 -2.40
C LYS A 195 16.35 7.78 -3.62
N GLY A 196 16.01 8.27 -4.80
CA GLY A 196 16.78 8.04 -6.04
C GLY A 196 16.73 6.58 -6.52
N ARG A 197 15.68 5.84 -6.19
CA ARG A 197 15.51 4.42 -6.55
C ARG A 197 14.58 4.27 -7.74
N THR A 198 15.03 3.50 -8.72
CA THR A 198 14.21 3.09 -9.87
C THR A 198 13.65 1.70 -9.58
N LEU A 199 12.33 1.55 -9.69
CA LEU A 199 11.66 0.26 -9.47
C LEU A 199 11.57 -0.51 -10.78
N GLU A 200 12.06 -1.76 -10.78
CA GLU A 200 12.16 -2.60 -11.97
C GLU A 200 11.21 -3.80 -11.88
N ALA A 201 10.58 -4.14 -13.01
CA ALA A 201 9.75 -5.33 -13.13
C ALA A 201 10.54 -6.59 -12.75
N GLY A 202 9.91 -7.51 -12.04
CA GLY A 202 10.51 -8.77 -11.63
C GLY A 202 11.38 -8.70 -10.38
N LYS A 203 11.53 -7.52 -9.77
CA LYS A 203 12.32 -7.33 -8.56
C LYS A 203 11.46 -7.06 -7.34
N LEU A 204 11.95 -7.49 -6.17
CA LEU A 204 11.32 -7.31 -4.86
C LEU A 204 11.97 -6.15 -4.11
N TYR A 205 11.15 -5.35 -3.44
CA TYR A 205 11.58 -4.21 -2.62
C TYR A 205 10.88 -4.26 -1.27
N SER A 206 11.64 -4.24 -0.17
CA SER A 206 11.11 -4.33 1.19
C SER A 206 11.24 -3.04 1.97
N SER A 207 12.16 -2.17 1.61
CA SER A 207 12.37 -0.84 2.20
C SER A 207 13.24 0.01 1.30
N PHE A 208 13.33 1.31 1.63
CA PHE A 208 14.25 2.25 1.01
C PHE A 208 15.13 2.96 2.05
N ASN A 209 15.51 2.20 3.08
CA ASN A 209 16.45 2.68 4.11
C ASN A 209 17.82 3.02 3.54
#